data_aa7230128cab619c2f136adbafedba71
#
_entry.id   aa7230128cab619c2f136adbafedba71
#
_cell.length_a   1.000
_cell.length_b   1.000
_cell.length_c   1.000
_cell.angle_alpha   90.00
_cell.angle_beta   90.00
_cell.angle_gamma   90.00
#
_symmetry.space_group_name_H-M   'P 1'
#
loop_
_entity.id
_entity.type
_entity.pdbx_description
1 polymer ?
#
loop_
_entity_poly.entity_id
_entity_poly.type
_entity_poly.pdbx_seq_one_letter_code
_entity_poly.pdbx_strand_id
1 'polypeptide(L)'
;AFMFKNNSNAMGNKEIVVSGIRPTGNLHLGNYFGAIKNFVKMQETSQCYFFIADYHSLTTHPTPGDLQKNVKQVLIEYLAAGLDPEKATLYLQSDLPETAELYLFLNMNAYLGELERVTTFKEKARKQPNNVNAGLLTYPTLMAADIIIHKAAKVPVGKDQEQNLEMTRTYARRFNNMYNDCTIRYGDLKKQLAEDMVIFTEPFREKFLNYLQMKIISKRS
;
A
#
# COMPACT_ATOMS: atom_id res chain seq x y z
N ALA A 1 -2.50 16.19 1.88
CA ALA A 1 -1.25 15.94 1.19
C ALA A 1 -0.22 15.48 2.19
N PHE A 2 0.18 14.22 2.15
CA PHE A 2 1.30 13.72 2.93
C PHE A 2 2.58 14.10 2.24
N MET A 3 3.34 15.01 2.82
CA MET A 3 4.74 15.17 2.49
C MET A 3 5.56 14.28 3.41
N PHE A 4 6.06 13.15 2.89
CA PHE A 4 7.35 12.71 3.33
C PHE A 4 8.35 13.70 2.74
N LYS A 5 8.94 14.56 3.55
CA LYS A 5 10.06 15.41 3.09
C LYS A 5 11.21 14.49 2.73
N ASN A 6 11.32 14.14 1.44
CA ASN A 6 12.53 13.60 0.90
C ASN A 6 13.50 14.78 0.70
N ASN A 7 14.49 14.93 1.58
CA ASN A 7 15.70 15.65 1.27
C ASN A 7 16.51 14.79 0.30
N SER A 8 16.31 14.98 -1.00
CA SER A 8 17.25 14.55 -2.02
C SER A 8 17.27 15.59 -3.12
N ASN A 9 18.44 16.19 -3.25
CA ASN A 9 18.78 17.21 -4.23
C ASN A 9 18.68 16.69 -5.68
N ALA A 10 18.13 17.54 -6.54
CA ALA A 10 18.50 17.76 -7.94
C ALA A 10 18.50 16.54 -8.89
N MET A 11 17.31 16.07 -9.20
CA MET A 11 16.77 15.70 -10.51
C MET A 11 15.27 15.66 -10.25
N GLY A 12 14.44 16.36 -11.05
CA GLY A 12 13.02 16.57 -10.73
C GLY A 12 12.30 15.26 -10.35
N ASN A 13 12.23 14.98 -9.06
CA ASN A 13 11.58 13.79 -8.54
C ASN A 13 10.09 13.88 -8.85
N LYS A 14 9.68 13.14 -9.87
CA LYS A 14 8.25 12.97 -10.16
C LYS A 14 7.57 12.46 -8.88
N GLU A 15 6.41 13.02 -8.55
CA GLU A 15 5.62 12.54 -7.42
C GLU A 15 5.18 11.09 -7.65
N ILE A 16 5.27 10.27 -6.62
CA ILE A 16 4.86 8.87 -6.67
C ILE A 16 3.34 8.79 -6.53
N VAL A 17 2.71 8.16 -7.51
CA VAL A 17 1.27 7.87 -7.55
C VAL A 17 1.07 6.37 -7.44
N VAL A 18 0.21 5.94 -6.52
CA VAL A 18 -0.16 4.53 -6.38
C VAL A 18 -1.67 4.37 -6.44
N SER A 19 -2.14 3.41 -7.20
CA SER A 19 -3.54 2.99 -7.17
C SER A 19 -3.69 1.57 -7.68
N GLY A 20 -4.84 0.95 -7.41
CA GLY A 20 -5.11 -0.40 -7.87
C GLY A 20 -6.58 -0.64 -8.16
N ILE A 21 -6.85 -1.63 -9.00
CA ILE A 21 -8.20 -2.09 -9.30
C ILE A 21 -8.32 -3.56 -8.92
N ARG A 22 -9.44 -3.90 -8.26
CA ARG A 22 -9.76 -5.29 -7.95
C ARG A 22 -10.21 -6.03 -9.21
N PRO A 23 -9.68 -7.24 -9.48
CA PRO A 23 -10.10 -8.07 -10.59
C PRO A 23 -11.44 -8.76 -10.30
N THR A 24 -12.54 -8.01 -10.40
CA THR A 24 -13.91 -8.49 -10.08
C THR A 24 -14.77 -8.80 -11.31
N GLY A 25 -14.15 -8.95 -12.47
CA GLY A 25 -14.80 -9.15 -13.76
C GLY A 25 -14.49 -8.03 -14.74
N ASN A 26 -15.29 -7.90 -15.80
CA ASN A 26 -15.08 -6.85 -16.80
C ASN A 26 -15.24 -5.47 -16.17
N LEU A 27 -14.32 -4.57 -16.51
CA LEU A 27 -14.42 -3.18 -16.12
C LEU A 27 -15.59 -2.53 -16.87
N HIS A 28 -16.38 -1.77 -16.15
CA HIS A 28 -17.47 -1.00 -16.73
C HIS A 28 -17.06 0.46 -16.95
N LEU A 29 -17.88 1.21 -17.67
CA LEU A 29 -17.60 2.63 -17.98
C LEU A 29 -17.28 3.47 -16.73
N GLY A 30 -17.89 3.13 -15.58
CA GLY A 30 -17.59 3.80 -14.30
C GLY A 30 -16.14 3.59 -13.83
N ASN A 31 -15.56 2.40 -14.04
CA ASN A 31 -14.15 2.16 -13.74
C ASN A 31 -13.23 2.94 -14.68
N TYR A 32 -13.58 2.99 -15.98
CA TYR A 32 -12.82 3.74 -16.97
C TYR A 32 -12.80 5.24 -16.64
N PHE A 33 -13.97 5.86 -16.50
CA PHE A 33 -14.05 7.29 -16.22
C PHE A 33 -13.64 7.67 -14.81
N GLY A 34 -13.91 6.81 -13.83
CA GLY A 34 -13.62 7.07 -12.42
C GLY A 34 -12.14 6.86 -12.03
N ALA A 35 -11.44 5.95 -12.72
CA ALA A 35 -10.07 5.58 -12.37
C ALA A 35 -9.12 5.60 -13.57
N ILE A 36 -9.31 4.72 -14.56
CA ILE A 36 -8.30 4.42 -15.58
C ILE A 36 -7.95 5.66 -16.43
N LYS A 37 -8.93 6.44 -16.83
CA LYS A 37 -8.69 7.70 -17.56
C LYS A 37 -7.77 8.67 -16.80
N ASN A 38 -7.86 8.68 -15.47
CA ASN A 38 -6.97 9.49 -14.64
C ASN A 38 -5.58 8.87 -14.55
N PHE A 39 -5.47 7.55 -14.48
CA PHE A 39 -4.19 6.83 -14.49
C PHE A 39 -3.40 7.13 -15.77
N VAL A 40 -4.06 7.05 -16.94
CA VAL A 40 -3.47 7.39 -18.24
C VAL A 40 -2.93 8.82 -18.29
N LYS A 41 -3.62 9.76 -17.65
CA LYS A 41 -3.13 11.15 -17.56
C LYS A 41 -1.94 11.28 -16.60
N MET A 42 -2.01 10.59 -15.46
CA MET A 42 -0.98 10.70 -14.41
C MET A 42 0.35 10.10 -14.82
N GLN A 43 0.37 9.04 -15.66
CA GLN A 43 1.61 8.43 -16.14
C GLN A 43 2.51 9.41 -16.90
N GLU A 44 1.97 10.48 -17.48
CA GLU A 44 2.76 11.46 -18.24
C GLU A 44 3.60 12.38 -17.32
N THR A 45 3.12 12.62 -16.11
CA THR A 45 3.70 13.64 -15.21
C THR A 45 4.26 13.08 -13.92
N SER A 46 3.89 11.85 -13.55
CA SER A 46 4.21 11.25 -12.25
C SER A 46 4.90 9.90 -12.40
N GLN A 47 5.55 9.44 -11.35
CA GLN A 47 6.02 8.05 -11.24
C GLN A 47 4.86 7.20 -10.74
N CYS A 48 4.27 6.40 -11.63
CA CYS A 48 3.03 5.68 -11.35
C CYS A 48 3.27 4.18 -11.12
N TYR A 49 2.60 3.66 -10.09
CA TYR A 49 2.50 2.26 -9.76
C TYR A 49 1.04 1.88 -9.75
N PHE A 50 0.59 1.13 -10.75
CA PHE A 50 -0.80 0.69 -10.87
C PHE A 50 -0.87 -0.83 -10.75
N PHE A 51 -1.51 -1.32 -9.71
CA PHE A 51 -1.56 -2.74 -9.43
C PHE A 51 -2.95 -3.34 -9.64
N ILE A 52 -2.97 -4.63 -9.93
CA ILE A 52 -4.17 -5.46 -9.93
C ILE A 52 -4.27 -6.08 -8.54
N ALA A 53 -5.33 -5.74 -7.80
CA ALA A 53 -5.48 -5.99 -6.38
C ALA A 53 -6.05 -7.39 -6.10
N ASP A 54 -5.26 -8.43 -6.36
CA ASP A 54 -5.64 -9.83 -6.18
C ASP A 54 -5.77 -10.22 -4.71
N TYR A 55 -4.88 -9.78 -3.80
CA TYR A 55 -5.04 -10.01 -2.36
C TYR A 55 -6.36 -9.44 -1.83
N HIS A 56 -6.70 -8.21 -2.22
CA HIS A 56 -7.99 -7.62 -1.85
C HIS A 56 -9.18 -8.42 -2.37
N SER A 57 -9.04 -9.14 -3.47
CA SER A 57 -10.11 -9.96 -4.04
C SER A 57 -10.36 -11.24 -3.27
N LEU A 58 -9.37 -11.75 -2.52
CA LEU A 58 -9.53 -12.96 -1.70
C LEU A 58 -10.61 -12.80 -0.62
N THR A 59 -10.95 -11.57 -0.24
CA THR A 59 -12.03 -11.30 0.73
C THR A 59 -13.41 -11.77 0.27
N THR A 60 -13.60 -12.02 -1.02
CA THR A 60 -14.86 -12.51 -1.61
C THR A 60 -14.79 -13.98 -2.01
N HIS A 61 -13.71 -14.68 -1.69
CA HIS A 61 -13.47 -16.09 -1.97
C HIS A 61 -13.72 -16.47 -3.45
N PRO A 62 -13.08 -15.80 -4.43
CA PRO A 62 -13.20 -16.18 -5.84
C PRO A 62 -12.58 -17.56 -6.06
N THR A 63 -13.06 -18.30 -7.09
CA THR A 63 -12.34 -19.49 -7.51
C THR A 63 -10.97 -19.11 -8.11
N PRO A 64 -9.95 -19.98 -8.02
CA PRO A 64 -8.63 -19.69 -8.62
C PRO A 64 -8.72 -19.39 -10.12
N GLY A 65 -9.56 -20.13 -10.85
CA GLY A 65 -9.74 -19.91 -12.29
C GLY A 65 -10.39 -18.58 -12.62
N ASP A 66 -11.41 -18.17 -11.87
CA ASP A 66 -12.04 -16.86 -12.05
C ASP A 66 -11.09 -15.73 -11.71
N LEU A 67 -10.32 -15.87 -10.60
CA LEU A 67 -9.34 -14.85 -10.22
C LEU A 67 -8.30 -14.66 -11.31
N GLN A 68 -7.69 -15.74 -11.84
CA GLN A 68 -6.69 -15.68 -12.90
C GLN A 68 -7.27 -15.06 -14.18
N LYS A 69 -8.49 -15.46 -14.56
CA LYS A 69 -9.18 -14.89 -15.73
C LYS A 69 -9.39 -13.39 -15.59
N ASN A 70 -9.89 -12.97 -14.42
CA ASN A 70 -10.20 -11.58 -14.13
C ASN A 70 -8.93 -10.73 -14.05
N VAL A 71 -7.82 -11.25 -13.50
CA VAL A 71 -6.52 -10.58 -13.50
C VAL A 71 -6.03 -10.30 -14.92
N LYS A 72 -6.07 -11.32 -15.81
CA LYS A 72 -5.70 -11.15 -17.21
C LYS A 72 -6.59 -10.12 -17.92
N GLN A 73 -7.90 -10.15 -17.63
CA GLN A 73 -8.85 -9.22 -18.22
C GLN A 73 -8.55 -7.77 -17.83
N VAL A 74 -8.30 -7.49 -16.54
CA VAL A 74 -7.95 -6.14 -16.05
C VAL A 74 -6.64 -5.66 -16.70
N LEU A 75 -5.64 -6.53 -16.86
CA LEU A 75 -4.40 -6.15 -17.53
C LEU A 75 -4.64 -5.76 -18.99
N ILE A 76 -5.43 -6.55 -19.72
CA ILE A 76 -5.80 -6.24 -21.10
C ILE A 76 -6.50 -4.88 -21.17
N GLU A 77 -7.43 -4.63 -20.27
CA GLU A 77 -8.19 -3.38 -20.22
C GLU A 77 -7.33 -2.18 -19.84
N TYR A 78 -6.34 -2.34 -18.94
CA TYR A 78 -5.34 -1.32 -18.66
C TYR A 78 -4.57 -0.90 -19.92
N LEU A 79 -4.04 -1.88 -20.64
CA LEU A 79 -3.28 -1.64 -21.87
C LEU A 79 -4.17 -1.04 -22.99
N ALA A 80 -5.37 -1.59 -23.18
CA ALA A 80 -6.33 -1.09 -24.17
C ALA A 80 -6.79 0.35 -23.89
N ALA A 81 -6.83 0.75 -22.62
CA ALA A 81 -7.19 2.12 -22.22
C ALA A 81 -6.05 3.12 -22.39
N GLY A 82 -4.82 2.66 -22.71
CA GLY A 82 -3.66 3.52 -22.97
C GLY A 82 -2.66 3.62 -21.82
N LEU A 83 -2.72 2.72 -20.83
CA LEU A 83 -1.62 2.59 -19.89
C LEU A 83 -0.41 1.97 -20.59
N ASP A 84 0.72 2.65 -20.48
CA ASP A 84 1.97 2.31 -21.14
C ASP A 84 2.97 1.74 -20.11
N PRO A 85 3.39 0.48 -20.24
CA PRO A 85 4.38 -0.13 -19.33
C PRO A 85 5.74 0.56 -19.31
N GLU A 86 6.09 1.33 -20.36
CA GLU A 86 7.31 2.12 -20.39
C GLU A 86 7.21 3.41 -19.54
N LYS A 87 5.97 3.86 -19.23
CA LYS A 87 5.70 5.08 -18.47
C LYS A 87 5.25 4.81 -17.03
N ALA A 88 4.55 3.70 -16.82
CA ALA A 88 4.00 3.30 -15.53
C ALA A 88 4.34 1.86 -15.21
N THR A 89 4.60 1.56 -13.93
CA THR A 89 4.77 0.18 -13.46
C THR A 89 3.40 -0.45 -13.28
N LEU A 90 3.11 -1.47 -14.09
CA LEU A 90 1.91 -2.30 -13.96
C LEU A 90 2.31 -3.63 -13.33
N TYR A 91 1.64 -4.04 -12.24
CA TYR A 91 2.02 -5.28 -11.55
C TYR A 91 0.83 -5.93 -10.85
N LEU A 92 0.96 -7.21 -10.52
CA LEU A 92 0.03 -7.93 -9.68
C LEU A 92 0.41 -7.68 -8.21
N GLN A 93 -0.54 -7.34 -7.35
CA GLN A 93 -0.27 -7.03 -5.94
C GLN A 93 0.53 -8.14 -5.25
N SER A 94 0.24 -9.41 -5.54
CA SER A 94 0.94 -10.58 -5.01
C SER A 94 2.37 -10.75 -5.55
N ASP A 95 2.77 -10.06 -6.62
CA ASP A 95 4.15 -10.05 -7.09
C ASP A 95 5.09 -9.25 -6.18
N LEU A 96 4.52 -8.48 -5.24
CA LEU A 96 5.24 -7.76 -4.20
C LEU A 96 4.90 -8.33 -2.81
N PRO A 97 5.49 -9.46 -2.42
CA PRO A 97 5.17 -10.14 -1.16
C PRO A 97 5.44 -9.29 0.07
N GLU A 98 6.34 -8.29 -0.02
CA GLU A 98 6.62 -7.31 1.03
C GLU A 98 5.36 -6.51 1.43
N THR A 99 4.38 -6.40 0.56
CA THR A 99 3.07 -5.81 0.89
C THR A 99 2.36 -6.63 1.97
N ALA A 100 2.39 -7.97 1.88
CA ALA A 100 1.80 -8.84 2.88
C ALA A 100 2.58 -8.81 4.21
N GLU A 101 3.90 -8.68 4.15
CA GLU A 101 4.73 -8.52 5.36
C GLU A 101 4.39 -7.19 6.06
N LEU A 102 4.37 -6.08 5.31
CA LEU A 102 4.01 -4.77 5.87
C LEU A 102 2.58 -4.75 6.41
N TYR A 103 1.64 -5.37 5.70
CA TYR A 103 0.27 -5.54 6.17
C TYR A 103 0.22 -6.24 7.54
N LEU A 104 1.01 -7.31 7.75
CA LEU A 104 1.09 -7.98 9.04
C LEU A 104 1.55 -7.02 10.16
N PHE A 105 2.60 -6.24 9.92
CA PHE A 105 3.08 -5.26 10.91
C PHE A 105 2.07 -4.16 11.20
N LEU A 106 1.38 -3.67 10.17
CA LEU A 106 0.34 -2.65 10.36
C LEU A 106 -0.86 -3.19 11.12
N ASN A 107 -1.23 -4.48 10.93
CA ASN A 107 -2.28 -5.12 11.72
C ASN A 107 -1.96 -5.16 13.22
N MET A 108 -0.69 -5.36 13.61
CA MET A 108 -0.29 -5.31 15.02
C MET A 108 -0.46 -3.92 15.63
N ASN A 109 -0.60 -2.88 14.80
CA ASN A 109 -0.82 -1.50 15.20
C ASN A 109 -2.26 -1.02 14.98
N ALA A 110 -3.14 -1.85 14.41
CA ALA A 110 -4.54 -1.53 14.16
C ALA A 110 -5.42 -1.96 15.34
N TYR A 111 -6.21 -1.05 15.88
CA TYR A 111 -7.12 -1.39 16.97
C TYR A 111 -8.46 -1.91 16.42
N LEU A 112 -8.92 -3.02 16.99
CA LEU A 112 -10.16 -3.70 16.59
C LEU A 112 -11.35 -2.71 16.52
N GLY A 113 -11.55 -1.92 17.54
CA GLY A 113 -12.64 -0.95 17.58
C GLY A 113 -12.54 0.17 16.54
N GLU A 114 -11.35 0.48 16.02
CA GLU A 114 -11.20 1.39 14.87
C GLU A 114 -11.64 0.70 13.58
N LEU A 115 -11.20 -0.53 13.35
CA LEU A 115 -11.55 -1.33 12.18
C LEU A 115 -13.05 -1.60 12.07
N GLU A 116 -13.71 -1.95 13.18
CA GLU A 116 -15.15 -2.20 13.22
C GLU A 116 -16.00 -0.95 12.92
N ARG A 117 -15.47 0.24 13.16
CA ARG A 117 -16.17 1.49 12.86
C ARG A 117 -16.08 1.93 11.41
N VAL A 118 -15.21 1.30 10.61
CA VAL A 118 -15.01 1.67 9.20
C VAL A 118 -16.29 1.47 8.38
N THR A 119 -16.72 2.51 7.68
CA THR A 119 -17.95 2.50 6.90
C THR A 119 -17.91 1.43 5.81
N THR A 120 -16.78 1.33 5.10
CA THR A 120 -16.60 0.35 4.03
C THR A 120 -16.65 -1.10 4.55
N PHE A 121 -16.18 -1.36 5.78
CA PHE A 121 -16.35 -2.67 6.42
C PHE A 121 -17.83 -3.01 6.62
N LYS A 122 -18.60 -2.10 7.22
CA LYS A 122 -20.03 -2.29 7.49
C LYS A 122 -20.83 -2.53 6.21
N GLU A 123 -20.52 -1.79 5.16
CA GLU A 123 -21.19 -1.96 3.85
C GLU A 123 -20.85 -3.32 3.20
N LYS A 124 -19.57 -3.71 3.22
CA LYS A 124 -19.13 -5.00 2.67
C LYS A 124 -19.71 -6.17 3.47
N ALA A 125 -19.71 -6.10 4.79
CA ALA A 125 -20.30 -7.11 5.66
C ALA A 125 -21.82 -7.30 5.38
N ARG A 126 -22.54 -6.22 5.15
CA ARG A 126 -23.99 -6.28 4.76
C ARG A 126 -24.20 -6.95 3.39
N LYS A 127 -23.29 -6.70 2.43
CA LYS A 127 -23.38 -7.28 1.07
C LYS A 127 -23.04 -8.77 1.03
N GLN A 128 -22.25 -9.27 1.97
CA GLN A 128 -21.86 -10.69 2.06
C GLN A 128 -22.00 -11.24 3.48
N PRO A 129 -23.24 -11.32 4.03
CA PRO A 129 -23.47 -11.66 5.43
C PRO A 129 -22.99 -13.08 5.81
N ASN A 130 -22.93 -13.98 4.84
CA ASN A 130 -22.49 -15.36 5.04
C ASN A 130 -20.95 -15.53 4.94
N ASN A 131 -20.23 -14.46 4.61
CA ASN A 131 -18.78 -14.50 4.46
C ASN A 131 -18.16 -13.20 5.02
N VAL A 132 -18.40 -12.92 6.30
CA VAL A 132 -17.76 -11.82 7.00
C VAL A 132 -16.46 -12.35 7.59
N ASN A 133 -15.37 -12.21 6.83
CA ASN A 133 -14.07 -12.75 7.21
C ASN A 133 -13.11 -11.64 7.70
N ALA A 134 -11.98 -12.06 8.30
CA ALA A 134 -10.97 -11.14 8.84
C ALA A 134 -10.41 -10.18 7.77
N GLY A 135 -10.26 -10.63 6.52
CA GLY A 135 -9.78 -9.78 5.43
C GLY A 135 -10.68 -8.59 5.12
N LEU A 136 -12.01 -8.74 5.33
CA LEU A 136 -12.94 -7.61 5.23
C LEU A 136 -12.72 -6.58 6.32
N LEU A 137 -12.48 -7.05 7.56
CA LEU A 137 -12.24 -6.19 8.71
C LEU A 137 -10.91 -5.46 8.58
N THR A 138 -9.86 -6.16 8.18
CA THR A 138 -8.49 -5.63 8.09
C THR A 138 -8.15 -5.04 6.71
N TYR A 139 -9.15 -4.89 5.82
CA TYR A 139 -8.98 -4.25 4.52
C TYR A 139 -8.24 -2.90 4.57
N PRO A 140 -8.53 -2.00 5.55
CA PRO A 140 -7.83 -0.71 5.61
C PRO A 140 -6.33 -0.83 5.88
N THR A 141 -5.90 -1.86 6.61
CA THR A 141 -4.47 -2.09 6.87
C THR A 141 -3.74 -2.64 5.65
N LEU A 142 -4.39 -3.48 4.84
CA LEU A 142 -3.82 -3.94 3.56
C LEU A 142 -3.70 -2.77 2.57
N MET A 143 -4.73 -1.94 2.45
CA MET A 143 -4.66 -0.74 1.63
C MET A 143 -3.57 0.23 2.11
N ALA A 144 -3.39 0.37 3.42
CA ALA A 144 -2.31 1.17 3.97
C ALA A 144 -0.92 0.60 3.59
N ALA A 145 -0.76 -0.72 3.59
CA ALA A 145 0.49 -1.36 3.16
C ALA A 145 0.79 -1.06 1.69
N ASP A 146 -0.20 -1.17 0.79
CA ASP A 146 -0.05 -0.83 -0.64
C ASP A 146 0.45 0.60 -0.86
N ILE A 147 -0.04 1.53 -0.04
CA ILE A 147 0.30 2.96 -0.15
C ILE A 147 1.69 3.25 0.44
N ILE A 148 1.94 2.74 1.64
CA ILE A 148 3.15 3.08 2.42
C ILE A 148 4.39 2.45 1.80
N ILE A 149 4.30 1.23 1.26
CA ILE A 149 5.44 0.51 0.69
C ILE A 149 6.07 1.28 -0.48
N HIS A 150 5.26 2.00 -1.24
CA HIS A 150 5.70 2.86 -2.34
C HIS A 150 6.05 4.29 -1.92
N LYS A 151 5.82 4.66 -0.66
CA LYS A 151 5.95 6.05 -0.19
C LYS A 151 5.12 7.01 -1.05
N ALA A 152 3.90 6.61 -1.40
CA ALA A 152 3.05 7.34 -2.32
C ALA A 152 2.75 8.76 -1.84
N ALA A 153 2.96 9.73 -2.72
CA ALA A 153 2.57 11.13 -2.50
C ALA A 153 1.11 11.37 -2.84
N LYS A 154 0.58 10.62 -3.83
CA LYS A 154 -0.81 10.73 -4.29
C LYS A 154 -1.43 9.35 -4.46
N VAL A 155 -2.68 9.23 -4.06
CA VAL A 155 -3.50 8.02 -4.21
C VAL A 155 -4.84 8.44 -4.79
N PRO A 156 -5.06 8.27 -6.10
CA PRO A 156 -6.33 8.57 -6.72
C PRO A 156 -7.34 7.49 -6.34
N VAL A 157 -8.35 7.86 -5.55
CA VAL A 157 -9.41 6.98 -5.07
C VAL A 157 -10.77 7.66 -5.15
N GLY A 158 -11.83 6.88 -5.12
CA GLY A 158 -13.18 7.37 -4.95
C GLY A 158 -13.41 7.97 -3.55
N LYS A 159 -14.43 8.80 -3.42
CA LYS A 159 -14.80 9.46 -2.16
C LYS A 159 -15.07 8.47 -1.02
N ASP A 160 -15.59 7.30 -1.34
CA ASP A 160 -15.84 6.20 -0.41
C ASP A 160 -14.56 5.66 0.28
N GLN A 161 -13.38 5.94 -0.28
CA GLN A 161 -12.08 5.50 0.26
C GLN A 161 -11.36 6.58 1.09
N GLU A 162 -11.91 7.78 1.25
CA GLU A 162 -11.29 8.86 2.01
C GLU A 162 -10.99 8.44 3.45
N GLN A 163 -11.91 7.73 4.11
CA GLN A 163 -11.71 7.22 5.46
C GLN A 163 -10.50 6.26 5.54
N ASN A 164 -10.33 5.40 4.55
CA ASN A 164 -9.19 4.47 4.50
C ASN A 164 -7.86 5.20 4.32
N LEU A 165 -7.83 6.32 3.58
CA LEU A 165 -6.65 7.18 3.47
C LEU A 165 -6.30 7.85 4.81
N GLU A 166 -7.30 8.32 5.57
CA GLU A 166 -7.04 8.88 6.90
C GLU A 166 -6.53 7.79 7.88
N MET A 167 -7.05 6.57 7.77
CA MET A 167 -6.53 5.43 8.54
C MET A 167 -5.09 5.11 8.14
N THR A 168 -4.75 5.14 6.85
CA THR A 168 -3.37 4.97 6.37
C THR A 168 -2.43 5.98 7.02
N ARG A 169 -2.83 7.24 7.10
CA ARG A 169 -2.09 8.30 7.79
C ARG A 169 -1.92 8.01 9.28
N THR A 170 -2.97 7.53 9.90
CA THR A 170 -2.97 7.18 11.32
C THR A 170 -2.02 6.01 11.59
N TYR A 171 -2.05 4.96 10.78
CA TYR A 171 -1.13 3.82 10.92
C TYR A 171 0.32 4.23 10.71
N ALA A 172 0.62 5.01 9.66
CA ALA A 172 1.97 5.50 9.43
C ALA A 172 2.51 6.35 10.60
N ARG A 173 1.67 7.25 11.14
CA ARG A 173 2.03 8.08 12.29
C ARG A 173 2.23 7.25 13.55
N ARG A 174 1.31 6.32 13.83
CA ARG A 174 1.38 5.43 14.99
C ARG A 174 2.62 4.54 14.92
N PHE A 175 2.88 3.94 13.78
CA PHE A 175 4.07 3.14 13.55
C PHE A 175 5.35 3.95 13.80
N ASN A 176 5.44 5.13 13.23
CA ASN A 176 6.57 6.03 13.44
C ASN A 176 6.73 6.41 14.92
N ASN A 177 5.65 6.75 15.61
CA ASN A 177 5.72 7.10 17.03
C ASN A 177 6.19 5.92 17.88
N MET A 178 5.77 4.71 17.57
CA MET A 178 6.17 3.52 18.33
C MET A 178 7.63 3.12 18.10
N TYR A 179 8.15 3.35 16.89
CA TYR A 179 9.46 2.82 16.50
C TYR A 179 10.51 3.90 16.23
N ASN A 180 10.13 5.14 15.89
CA ASN A 180 11.09 6.26 15.73
C ASN A 180 11.61 6.83 17.04
N ASP A 181 10.86 6.75 18.15
CA ASP A 181 11.38 7.14 19.46
C ASP A 181 12.60 6.32 19.86
N CYS A 182 12.68 5.07 19.38
CA CYS A 182 13.89 4.28 19.50
C CYS A 182 15.10 4.92 18.77
N THR A 183 14.84 5.70 17.71
CA THR A 183 15.89 6.37 16.93
C THR A 183 16.38 7.66 17.57
N ILE A 184 15.48 8.46 18.13
CA ILE A 184 15.79 9.72 18.82
C ILE A 184 16.51 9.39 20.13
N ARG A 185 15.97 8.46 20.91
CA ARG A 185 16.63 7.97 22.14
C ARG A 185 18.00 7.34 21.86
N TYR A 186 18.15 6.65 20.73
CA TYR A 186 19.43 6.07 20.34
C TYR A 186 20.45 7.14 19.91
N GLY A 187 20.03 8.20 19.23
CA GLY A 187 20.87 9.36 18.92
C GLY A 187 21.33 10.11 20.18
N ASP A 188 20.42 10.29 21.14
CA ASP A 188 20.69 10.92 22.43
C ASP A 188 21.44 9.95 23.38
N LEU A 189 21.09 8.65 23.35
CA LEU A 189 21.82 7.59 24.05
C LEU A 189 23.21 7.38 23.47
N LYS A 190 23.41 7.50 22.16
CA LYS A 190 24.76 7.43 21.54
C LYS A 190 25.65 8.57 21.98
N LYS A 191 25.09 9.74 22.29
CA LYS A 191 25.78 10.85 22.95
C LYS A 191 26.06 10.61 24.43
N GLN A 192 25.16 9.95 25.15
CA GLN A 192 25.27 9.63 26.57
C GLN A 192 25.99 8.30 26.84
N LEU A 193 25.93 7.32 25.92
CA LEU A 193 26.43 5.96 26.04
C LEU A 193 27.62 5.69 25.14
N ALA A 194 28.36 6.72 24.69
CA ALA A 194 29.69 6.50 24.13
C ALA A 194 30.62 5.77 25.15
N GLU A 195 30.14 5.57 26.36
CA GLU A 195 30.87 4.95 27.45
C GLU A 195 30.29 3.63 28.00
N ASP A 196 28.99 3.29 27.76
CA ASP A 196 28.41 2.04 28.30
C ASP A 196 27.34 1.41 27.38
N MET A 197 27.77 0.36 26.77
CA MET A 197 27.09 -0.82 26.24
C MET A 197 25.55 -0.89 26.23
N VAL A 198 24.92 -1.02 25.05
CA VAL A 198 23.64 -1.75 24.91
C VAL A 198 23.49 -2.49 23.61
N ILE A 199 23.18 -3.75 23.75
CA ILE A 199 23.28 -4.85 22.79
C ILE A 199 22.01 -5.14 21.98
N PHE A 200 20.86 -4.51 22.21
CA PHE A 200 19.57 -5.11 21.77
C PHE A 200 18.83 -4.43 20.62
N THR A 201 19.19 -3.25 20.15
CA THR A 201 18.38 -2.52 19.18
C THR A 201 18.97 -2.38 17.78
N GLU A 202 20.27 -2.38 17.63
CA GLU A 202 20.91 -2.21 16.30
C GLU A 202 20.73 -3.39 15.34
N PRO A 203 20.89 -4.66 15.74
CA PRO A 203 20.77 -5.75 14.78
C PRO A 203 19.37 -5.96 14.23
N PHE A 204 18.33 -5.63 15.02
CA PHE A 204 16.95 -5.81 14.59
C PHE A 204 16.50 -4.66 13.68
N ARG A 205 16.86 -3.42 14.01
CA ARG A 205 16.51 -2.25 13.23
C ARG A 205 17.25 -2.19 11.90
N GLU A 206 18.56 -2.46 11.90
CA GLU A 206 19.35 -2.55 10.67
C GLU A 206 18.90 -3.71 9.81
N LYS A 207 18.62 -4.85 10.37
CA LYS A 207 18.03 -5.98 9.63
C LYS A 207 16.65 -5.61 9.06
N PHE A 208 15.80 -4.94 9.82
CA PHE A 208 14.46 -4.57 9.39
C PHE A 208 14.48 -3.46 8.33
N LEU A 209 15.27 -2.41 8.52
CA LEU A 209 15.43 -1.33 7.54
C LEU A 209 16.24 -1.77 6.32
N ASN A 210 17.27 -2.58 6.49
CA ASN A 210 18.04 -3.17 5.40
C ASN A 210 17.23 -4.23 4.66
N TYR A 211 16.40 -5.01 5.34
CA TYR A 211 15.46 -5.93 4.72
C TYR A 211 14.44 -5.20 3.85
N LEU A 212 13.85 -4.12 4.35
CA LEU A 212 12.94 -3.26 3.58
C LEU A 212 13.64 -2.52 2.43
N GLN A 213 14.90 -2.09 2.62
CA GLN A 213 15.66 -1.38 1.59
C GLN A 213 16.35 -2.31 0.59
N MET A 214 16.96 -3.41 1.03
CA MET A 214 17.73 -4.29 0.14
C MET A 214 16.86 -5.11 -0.81
N LYS A 215 15.66 -5.55 -0.40
CA LYS A 215 14.75 -6.26 -1.32
C LYS A 215 14.14 -5.34 -2.38
N ILE A 216 13.97 -4.05 -2.09
CA ILE A 216 13.52 -3.05 -3.07
C ILE A 216 14.61 -2.75 -4.10
N ILE A 217 15.88 -2.82 -3.71
CA ILE A 217 17.03 -2.50 -4.56
C ILE A 217 17.49 -3.72 -5.38
N SER A 218 17.42 -4.95 -4.83
CA SER A 218 17.93 -6.16 -5.48
C SER A 218 17.09 -6.66 -6.67
N LYS A 219 15.91 -6.09 -6.91
CA LYS A 219 15.10 -6.38 -8.11
C LYS A 219 15.25 -5.34 -9.24
N ARG A 220 16.21 -4.42 -9.13
CA ARG A 220 16.57 -3.44 -10.17
C ARG A 220 17.83 -3.77 -10.97
N SER A 221 18.36 -4.97 -10.81
CA SER A 221 19.45 -5.50 -11.66
C SER A 221 18.95 -6.66 -12.51
#